data_509002528fcbe8ff94926520a8cea97b
#
_entry.id   509002528fcbe8ff94926520a8cea97b
#
_cell.length_a   1.000
_cell.length_b   1.000
_cell.length_c   1.000
_cell.angle_alpha   90.00
_cell.angle_beta   90.00
_cell.angle_gamma   90.00
#
_symmetry.space_group_name_H-M   'P 1'
#
loop_
_entity.id
_entity.type
_entity.pdbx_description
1 polymer ?
#
loop_
_entity_poly.entity_id
_entity_poly.type
_entity_poly.pdbx_seq_one_letter_code
_entity_poly.pdbx_strand_id
1 'polypeptide(L)'
;NCGSATIRRVPEGDNRPRDLCDQCGMIHYQNPKIIAGCVVLADNKVLLCRRAIEPRYGLWTLPAGFMENGETVAQAALRETWEEAHATPELGQLYVVTSIPTISQVYMLYLAFLTNGQYESGPESLETRLFDMDEIPWDELAFHTVRDTLARLKDDLQTGEFSLHCIDRDETPE
;
A
#
# COMPACT_ATOMS: atom_id res chain seq x y z
N ASN A 1 8.48 24.20 18.93
CA ASN A 1 7.14 24.63 18.45
C ASN A 1 6.57 25.56 19.53
N CYS A 2 6.11 26.77 19.12
CA CYS A 2 5.62 27.80 20.03
C CYS A 2 4.12 27.66 20.39
N GLY A 3 3.41 26.68 19.79
CA GLY A 3 1.98 26.45 19.99
C GLY A 3 1.04 27.40 19.24
N SER A 4 1.57 28.32 18.44
CA SER A 4 0.79 29.24 17.63
C SER A 4 0.23 28.58 16.38
N ALA A 5 -0.87 29.15 15.85
CA ALA A 5 -1.48 28.68 14.60
C ALA A 5 -0.50 28.87 13.42
N THR A 6 -0.63 27.99 12.43
CA THR A 6 0.10 28.09 11.16
C THR A 6 -0.74 28.79 10.10
N ILE A 7 -0.09 29.45 9.18
CA ILE A 7 -0.68 29.98 7.96
C ILE A 7 -0.05 29.33 6.73
N ARG A 8 -0.81 29.23 5.65
CA ARG A 8 -0.35 28.65 4.39
C ARG A 8 0.14 29.73 3.45
N ARG A 9 1.45 29.82 3.23
CA ARG A 9 2.08 30.73 2.27
C ARG A 9 3.38 30.14 1.70
N VAL A 10 3.91 30.74 0.64
CA VAL A 10 5.21 30.40 0.08
C VAL A 10 6.30 31.04 0.97
N PRO A 11 7.14 30.24 1.66
CA PRO A 11 8.26 30.77 2.43
C PRO A 11 9.31 31.43 1.53
N GLU A 12 10.13 32.30 2.10
CA GLU A 12 11.25 32.88 1.38
C GLU A 12 12.23 31.78 0.94
N GLY A 13 12.57 31.75 -0.35
CA GLY A 13 13.45 30.73 -0.95
C GLY A 13 12.76 29.42 -1.32
N ASP A 14 11.43 29.27 -1.11
CA ASP A 14 10.66 28.11 -1.57
C ASP A 14 9.85 28.45 -2.82
N ASN A 15 9.34 27.43 -3.53
CA ASN A 15 8.52 27.56 -4.72
C ASN A 15 7.08 27.05 -4.53
N ARG A 16 6.73 26.58 -3.32
CA ARG A 16 5.41 26.01 -3.01
C ARG A 16 4.85 26.55 -1.69
N PRO A 17 3.51 26.63 -1.55
CA PRO A 17 2.89 26.96 -0.28
C PRO A 17 3.20 25.90 0.78
N ARG A 18 3.60 26.35 1.98
CA ARG A 18 3.84 25.52 3.16
C ARG A 18 3.03 26.02 4.33
N ASP A 19 2.79 25.14 5.29
CA ASP A 19 2.22 25.57 6.57
C ASP A 19 3.35 26.11 7.44
N LEU A 20 3.29 27.38 7.77
CA LEU A 20 4.37 28.07 8.47
C LEU A 20 3.80 28.87 9.63
N CYS A 21 4.54 28.90 10.74
CA CYS A 21 4.18 29.71 11.90
C CYS A 21 4.75 31.13 11.76
N ASP A 22 3.88 32.16 11.76
CA ASP A 22 4.30 33.56 11.68
C ASP A 22 5.08 34.03 12.90
N GLN A 23 4.93 33.38 14.06
CA GLN A 23 5.59 33.81 15.29
C GLN A 23 7.00 33.27 15.44
N CYS A 24 7.21 32.00 15.12
CA CYS A 24 8.54 31.37 15.31
C CYS A 24 9.25 30.99 14.01
N GLY A 25 8.63 31.24 12.85
CA GLY A 25 9.20 30.95 11.53
C GLY A 25 9.27 29.45 11.19
N MET A 26 8.76 28.55 12.04
CA MET A 26 8.78 27.12 11.79
C MET A 26 7.96 26.79 10.54
N ILE A 27 8.57 26.06 9.61
CA ILE A 27 7.93 25.52 8.41
C ILE A 27 7.59 24.05 8.65
N HIS A 28 6.33 23.69 8.44
CA HIS A 28 5.85 22.32 8.51
C HIS A 28 5.80 21.73 7.10
N TYR A 29 6.74 20.84 6.80
CA TYR A 29 6.77 20.12 5.53
C TYR A 29 5.82 18.93 5.58
N GLN A 30 5.05 18.76 4.50
CA GLN A 30 4.25 17.57 4.27
C GLN A 30 4.83 16.81 3.08
N ASN A 31 5.13 15.55 3.30
CA ASN A 31 5.62 14.63 2.27
C ASN A 31 4.53 13.59 1.92
N PRO A 32 4.60 12.96 0.74
CA PRO A 32 3.73 11.83 0.43
C PRO A 32 3.83 10.75 1.50
N LYS A 33 2.68 10.13 1.81
CA LYS A 33 2.62 8.97 2.70
C LYS A 33 3.00 7.72 1.93
N ILE A 34 3.80 6.86 2.55
CA ILE A 34 4.15 5.56 2.01
C ILE A 34 3.16 4.52 2.53
N ILE A 35 2.57 3.74 1.63
CA ILE A 35 1.83 2.53 1.93
C ILE A 35 2.71 1.35 1.53
N ALA A 36 2.97 0.46 2.46
CA ALA A 36 3.79 -0.73 2.25
C ALA A 36 2.96 -2.00 2.42
N GLY A 37 3.20 -3.00 1.61
CA GLY A 37 2.48 -4.26 1.70
C GLY A 37 3.09 -5.37 0.85
N CYS A 38 2.43 -6.52 0.83
CA CYS A 38 2.89 -7.67 0.10
C CYS A 38 1.86 -8.18 -0.92
N VAL A 39 2.37 -8.60 -2.07
CA VAL A 39 1.71 -9.49 -3.00
C VAL A 39 2.12 -10.90 -2.59
N VAL A 40 1.32 -11.53 -1.73
CA VAL A 40 1.65 -12.83 -1.13
C VAL A 40 1.17 -13.95 -2.02
N LEU A 41 2.09 -14.80 -2.45
CA LEU A 41 1.83 -15.96 -3.28
C LEU A 41 2.00 -17.27 -2.47
N ALA A 42 1.08 -18.21 -2.71
CA ALA A 42 1.18 -19.61 -2.31
C ALA A 42 0.69 -20.47 -3.48
N ASP A 43 1.55 -21.35 -4.01
CA ASP A 43 1.21 -22.22 -5.14
C ASP A 43 0.53 -21.52 -6.33
N ASN A 44 1.03 -20.37 -6.74
CA ASN A 44 0.48 -19.49 -7.78
C ASN A 44 -0.88 -18.83 -7.46
N LYS A 45 -1.38 -18.98 -6.24
CA LYS A 45 -2.55 -18.26 -5.73
C LYS A 45 -2.10 -17.01 -4.99
N VAL A 46 -2.89 -15.95 -5.08
CA VAL A 46 -2.64 -14.67 -4.38
C VAL A 46 -3.52 -14.54 -3.14
N LEU A 47 -2.92 -14.10 -2.04
CA LEU A 47 -3.63 -13.84 -0.79
C LEU A 47 -4.28 -12.46 -0.85
N LEU A 48 -5.60 -12.42 -0.63
CA LEU A 48 -6.36 -11.18 -0.48
C LEU A 48 -7.07 -11.15 0.87
N CYS A 49 -7.24 -9.94 1.40
CA CYS A 49 -7.95 -9.63 2.63
C CYS A 49 -9.25 -8.88 2.30
N ARG A 50 -10.37 -9.27 2.90
CA ARG A 50 -11.65 -8.56 2.77
C ARG A 50 -11.76 -7.55 3.90
N ARG A 51 -11.80 -6.28 3.58
CA ARG A 51 -11.70 -5.16 4.54
C ARG A 51 -12.81 -5.17 5.58
N ALA A 52 -12.44 -5.05 6.86
CA ALA A 52 -13.36 -4.86 7.98
C ALA A 52 -13.49 -3.38 8.40
N ILE A 53 -12.79 -2.46 7.69
CA ILE A 53 -12.71 -1.03 8.02
C ILE A 53 -13.04 -0.15 6.82
N GLU A 54 -13.48 1.09 7.08
CA GLU A 54 -13.60 2.13 6.04
C GLU A 54 -12.23 2.76 5.71
N PRO A 55 -12.05 3.32 4.54
CA PRO A 55 -12.97 3.28 3.39
C PRO A 55 -13.02 1.89 2.73
N ARG A 56 -14.06 1.65 1.94
CA ARG A 56 -14.20 0.42 1.13
C ARG A 56 -14.43 -0.85 1.98
N TYR A 57 -15.20 -0.76 3.06
CA TYR A 57 -15.64 -1.89 3.87
C TYR A 57 -16.24 -3.01 3.01
N GLY A 58 -15.86 -4.25 3.26
CA GLY A 58 -16.35 -5.44 2.59
C GLY A 58 -15.74 -5.75 1.23
N LEU A 59 -14.86 -4.88 0.69
CA LEU A 59 -14.14 -5.11 -0.56
C LEU A 59 -12.77 -5.76 -0.32
N TRP A 60 -12.23 -6.40 -1.36
CA TRP A 60 -10.98 -7.14 -1.32
C TRP A 60 -9.77 -6.27 -1.62
N THR A 61 -8.69 -6.51 -0.90
CA THR A 61 -7.42 -5.80 -1.07
C THR A 61 -6.22 -6.74 -0.89
N LEU A 62 -5.05 -6.30 -1.33
CA LEU A 62 -3.77 -6.86 -0.88
C LEU A 62 -3.48 -6.37 0.54
N PRO A 63 -2.84 -7.18 1.41
CA PRO A 63 -2.43 -6.74 2.73
C PRO A 63 -1.41 -5.60 2.61
N ALA A 64 -1.80 -4.39 3.06
CA ALA A 64 -0.99 -3.19 2.96
C ALA A 64 -1.56 -2.03 3.78
N GLY A 65 -0.68 -1.28 4.44
CA GLY A 65 -1.05 -0.09 5.20
C GLY A 65 0.05 0.96 5.29
N PHE A 66 -0.15 1.96 6.13
CA PHE A 66 0.78 3.07 6.26
C PHE A 66 2.07 2.65 6.95
N MET A 67 3.21 2.96 6.31
CA MET A 67 4.52 2.82 6.92
C MET A 67 4.64 3.73 8.15
N GLU A 68 5.15 3.21 9.25
CA GLU A 68 5.40 3.92 10.49
C GLU A 68 6.82 4.50 10.58
N ASN A 69 7.00 5.48 11.45
CA ASN A 69 8.31 6.05 11.71
C ASN A 69 9.22 5.03 12.41
N GLY A 70 10.44 4.87 11.89
CA GLY A 70 11.45 3.99 12.51
C GLY A 70 11.51 2.59 11.93
N GLU A 71 10.64 2.24 10.98
CA GLU A 71 10.70 0.98 10.24
C GLU A 71 11.17 1.18 8.79
N THR A 72 11.70 0.14 8.21
CA THR A 72 11.97 0.08 6.75
C THR A 72 10.69 -0.28 6.00
N VAL A 73 10.64 0.01 4.68
CA VAL A 73 9.50 -0.37 3.84
C VAL A 73 9.24 -1.88 3.88
N ALA A 74 10.30 -2.69 3.92
CA ALA A 74 10.21 -4.15 4.03
C ALA A 74 9.61 -4.59 5.38
N GLN A 75 9.99 -3.93 6.48
CA GLN A 75 9.42 -4.20 7.81
C GLN A 75 7.94 -3.81 7.86
N ALA A 76 7.58 -2.64 7.32
CA ALA A 76 6.18 -2.21 7.21
C ALA A 76 5.34 -3.22 6.41
N ALA A 77 5.84 -3.67 5.25
CA ALA A 77 5.13 -4.63 4.40
C ALA A 77 4.86 -5.95 5.12
N LEU A 78 5.84 -6.47 5.87
CA LEU A 78 5.67 -7.70 6.65
C LEU A 78 4.75 -7.51 7.87
N ARG A 79 4.85 -6.37 8.56
CA ARG A 79 3.97 -6.01 9.69
C ARG A 79 2.51 -5.94 9.25
N GLU A 80 2.21 -5.18 8.20
CA GLU A 80 0.86 -5.06 7.66
C GLU A 80 0.31 -6.41 7.18
N THR A 81 1.15 -7.24 6.54
CA THR A 81 0.76 -8.58 6.11
C THR A 81 0.41 -9.47 7.32
N TRP A 82 1.14 -9.34 8.42
CA TRP A 82 0.82 -10.07 9.63
C TRP A 82 -0.43 -9.52 10.33
N GLU A 83 -0.59 -8.20 10.43
CA GLU A 83 -1.74 -7.56 11.09
C GLU A 83 -3.06 -7.85 10.36
N GLU A 84 -3.08 -7.85 9.02
CA GLU A 84 -4.30 -8.07 8.24
C GLU A 84 -4.58 -9.54 7.91
N ALA A 85 -3.54 -10.38 7.80
CA ALA A 85 -3.68 -11.78 7.35
C ALA A 85 -3.05 -12.82 8.27
N HIS A 86 -2.45 -12.45 9.40
CA HIS A 86 -1.65 -13.33 10.29
C HIS A 86 -0.69 -14.24 9.51
N ALA A 87 -0.22 -13.79 8.35
CA ALA A 87 0.70 -14.50 7.48
C ALA A 87 2.14 -14.04 7.70
N THR A 88 3.08 -14.98 7.66
CA THR A 88 4.52 -14.71 7.76
C THR A 88 5.25 -15.23 6.51
N PRO A 89 5.10 -14.52 5.37
CA PRO A 89 5.73 -14.97 4.13
C PRO A 89 7.23 -14.65 4.10
N GLU A 90 7.96 -15.36 3.26
CA GLU A 90 9.32 -15.00 2.86
C GLU A 90 9.26 -13.82 1.90
N LEU A 91 9.91 -12.71 2.27
CA LEU A 91 9.92 -11.50 1.46
C LEU A 91 10.84 -11.68 0.25
N GLY A 92 10.29 -11.42 -0.93
CA GLY A 92 11.02 -11.37 -2.20
C GLY A 92 11.46 -9.94 -2.56
N GLN A 93 11.44 -9.65 -3.84
CA GLN A 93 11.83 -8.33 -4.37
C GLN A 93 10.72 -7.30 -4.24
N LEU A 94 11.09 -6.02 -4.24
CA LEU A 94 10.14 -4.94 -4.51
C LEU A 94 9.51 -5.17 -5.89
N TYR A 95 8.18 -5.20 -5.95
CA TYR A 95 7.46 -5.66 -7.13
C TYR A 95 6.68 -4.56 -7.82
N VAL A 96 5.99 -3.71 -7.03
CA VAL A 96 5.22 -2.59 -7.57
C VAL A 96 5.52 -1.33 -6.78
N VAL A 97 5.75 -0.23 -7.50
CA VAL A 97 5.74 1.13 -6.96
C VAL A 97 4.67 1.91 -7.71
N THR A 98 3.62 2.35 -6.99
CA THR A 98 2.57 3.18 -7.56
C THR A 98 2.57 4.57 -6.93
N SER A 99 2.77 5.61 -7.74
CA SER A 99 2.67 7.00 -7.33
C SER A 99 1.25 7.52 -7.58
N ILE A 100 0.63 8.15 -6.56
CA ILE A 100 -0.69 8.77 -6.65
C ILE A 100 -0.58 10.23 -6.17
N PRO A 101 -0.15 11.17 -7.03
CA PRO A 101 0.08 12.56 -6.65
C PRO A 101 -1.17 13.26 -6.11
N THR A 102 -2.35 12.93 -6.63
CA THR A 102 -3.64 13.55 -6.27
C THR A 102 -4.00 13.42 -4.79
N ILE A 103 -3.56 12.32 -4.14
CA ILE A 103 -3.77 12.07 -2.70
C ILE A 103 -2.46 12.05 -1.92
N SER A 104 -1.34 12.40 -2.56
CA SER A 104 -0.01 12.42 -1.93
C SER A 104 0.34 11.07 -1.28
N GLN A 105 0.21 9.97 -2.04
CA GLN A 105 0.55 8.62 -1.59
C GLN A 105 1.48 7.92 -2.58
N VAL A 106 2.33 7.02 -2.04
CA VAL A 106 3.17 6.10 -2.81
C VAL A 106 2.98 4.70 -2.23
N TYR A 107 2.53 3.77 -3.04
CA TYR A 107 2.45 2.35 -2.69
C TYR A 107 3.75 1.65 -3.07
N MET A 108 4.26 0.84 -2.16
CA MET A 108 5.45 0.02 -2.34
C MET A 108 5.12 -1.43 -1.94
N LEU A 109 4.88 -2.27 -2.93
CA LEU A 109 4.45 -3.64 -2.71
C LEU A 109 5.57 -4.63 -3.05
N TYR A 110 5.86 -5.53 -2.12
CA TYR A 110 6.83 -6.60 -2.30
C TYR A 110 6.14 -7.87 -2.79
N LEU A 111 6.78 -8.59 -3.69
CA LEU A 111 6.45 -9.99 -3.92
C LEU A 111 6.88 -10.78 -2.69
N ALA A 112 6.03 -11.69 -2.21
CA ALA A 112 6.32 -12.49 -1.03
C ALA A 112 5.74 -13.90 -1.17
N PHE A 113 6.34 -14.87 -0.52
CA PHE A 113 6.02 -16.29 -0.71
C PHE A 113 5.62 -16.94 0.61
N LEU A 114 4.41 -17.48 0.67
CA LEU A 114 3.90 -18.17 1.87
C LEU A 114 4.22 -19.66 1.78
N THR A 115 5.36 -20.05 2.34
CA THR A 115 5.88 -21.42 2.26
C THR A 115 5.26 -22.37 3.31
N ASN A 116 4.75 -21.83 4.42
CA ASN A 116 4.14 -22.61 5.50
C ASN A 116 2.63 -22.82 5.34
N GLY A 117 1.99 -22.14 4.38
CA GLY A 117 0.55 -22.19 4.10
C GLY A 117 -0.35 -21.67 5.23
N GLN A 118 0.22 -21.01 6.25
CA GLN A 118 -0.54 -20.52 7.41
C GLN A 118 -0.92 -19.06 7.22
N TYR A 119 -2.21 -18.79 7.28
CA TYR A 119 -2.78 -17.44 7.30
C TYR A 119 -4.15 -17.49 8.01
N GLU A 120 -4.56 -16.35 8.57
CA GLU A 120 -5.84 -16.17 9.26
C GLU A 120 -6.24 -14.70 9.16
N SER A 121 -7.53 -14.39 9.22
CA SER A 121 -7.98 -13.00 9.19
C SER A 121 -7.55 -12.26 10.44
N GLY A 122 -6.86 -11.14 10.25
CA GLY A 122 -6.55 -10.19 11.32
C GLY A 122 -7.78 -9.34 11.70
N PRO A 123 -7.65 -8.45 12.69
CA PRO A 123 -8.76 -7.65 13.23
C PRO A 123 -9.36 -6.67 12.20
N GLU A 124 -8.60 -6.27 11.18
CA GLU A 124 -9.03 -5.38 10.11
C GLU A 124 -9.52 -6.13 8.85
N SER A 125 -9.63 -7.48 8.92
CA SER A 125 -10.06 -8.34 7.83
C SER A 125 -11.28 -9.18 8.22
N LEU A 126 -12.37 -9.06 7.44
CA LEU A 126 -13.57 -9.92 7.58
C LEU A 126 -13.28 -11.35 7.15
N GLU A 127 -12.42 -11.49 6.14
CA GLU A 127 -12.05 -12.74 5.51
C GLU A 127 -10.67 -12.59 4.88
N THR A 128 -9.87 -13.65 4.93
CA THR A 128 -8.59 -13.75 4.22
C THR A 128 -8.59 -15.03 3.42
N ARG A 129 -8.25 -14.94 2.12
CA ARG A 129 -8.36 -16.08 1.21
C ARG A 129 -7.31 -16.06 0.11
N LEU A 130 -6.85 -17.26 -0.27
CA LEU A 130 -6.03 -17.48 -1.47
C LEU A 130 -6.94 -17.65 -2.69
N PHE A 131 -6.69 -16.86 -3.72
CA PHE A 131 -7.42 -16.88 -4.98
C PHE A 131 -6.53 -17.38 -6.13
N ASP A 132 -7.04 -18.27 -6.94
CA ASP A 132 -6.52 -18.46 -8.29
C ASP A 132 -6.74 -17.19 -9.10
N MET A 133 -5.85 -16.89 -10.05
CA MET A 133 -5.93 -15.63 -10.82
C MET A 133 -7.24 -15.48 -11.60
N ASP A 134 -7.87 -16.59 -11.97
CA ASP A 134 -9.16 -16.60 -12.68
C ASP A 134 -10.39 -16.49 -11.75
N GLU A 135 -10.19 -16.68 -10.43
CA GLU A 135 -11.22 -16.55 -9.40
C GLU A 135 -11.23 -15.20 -8.68
N ILE A 136 -10.30 -14.30 -9.02
CA ILE A 136 -10.22 -12.97 -8.41
C ILE A 136 -11.54 -12.22 -8.63
N PRO A 137 -12.16 -11.66 -7.55
CA PRO A 137 -13.39 -10.88 -7.65
C PRO A 137 -13.09 -9.46 -8.13
N TRP A 138 -12.78 -9.29 -9.41
CA TRP A 138 -12.31 -8.04 -10.01
C TRP A 138 -13.22 -6.83 -9.74
N ASP A 139 -14.53 -7.04 -9.67
CA ASP A 139 -15.52 -5.97 -9.43
C ASP A 139 -15.69 -5.63 -7.94
N GLU A 140 -15.12 -6.47 -7.05
CA GLU A 140 -15.13 -6.27 -5.60
C GLU A 140 -13.74 -5.84 -5.06
N LEU A 141 -12.81 -5.44 -5.91
CA LEU A 141 -11.51 -4.93 -5.47
C LEU A 141 -11.65 -3.50 -4.93
N ALA A 142 -11.06 -3.27 -3.75
CA ALA A 142 -11.21 -2.02 -3.00
C ALA A 142 -10.58 -0.81 -3.70
N PHE A 143 -9.45 -1.01 -4.37
CA PHE A 143 -8.62 0.09 -4.90
C PHE A 143 -8.10 -0.23 -6.30
N HIS A 144 -8.00 0.79 -7.12
CA HIS A 144 -7.41 0.66 -8.46
C HIS A 144 -5.94 0.19 -8.42
N THR A 145 -5.18 0.57 -7.39
CA THR A 145 -3.81 0.09 -7.18
C THR A 145 -3.73 -1.42 -7.04
N VAL A 146 -4.70 -2.02 -6.35
CA VAL A 146 -4.81 -3.48 -6.21
C VAL A 146 -5.13 -4.12 -7.56
N ARG A 147 -6.09 -3.56 -8.30
CA ARG A 147 -6.46 -4.03 -9.65
C ARG A 147 -5.25 -4.00 -10.60
N ASP A 148 -4.53 -2.88 -10.64
CA ASP A 148 -3.35 -2.72 -11.51
C ASP A 148 -2.25 -3.72 -11.13
N THR A 149 -1.99 -3.88 -9.83
CA THR A 149 -1.00 -4.85 -9.32
C THR A 149 -1.35 -6.28 -9.70
N LEU A 150 -2.62 -6.68 -9.51
CA LEU A 150 -3.08 -8.04 -9.84
C LEU A 150 -3.10 -8.30 -11.35
N ALA A 151 -3.37 -7.27 -12.18
CA ALA A 151 -3.25 -7.40 -13.63
C ALA A 151 -1.81 -7.69 -14.06
N ARG A 152 -0.82 -6.97 -13.50
CA ARG A 152 0.61 -7.24 -13.74
C ARG A 152 1.01 -8.63 -13.25
N LEU A 153 0.54 -9.01 -12.06
CA LEU A 153 0.79 -10.33 -11.51
C LEU A 153 0.29 -11.45 -12.43
N LYS A 154 -0.91 -11.28 -13.00
CA LYS A 154 -1.48 -12.27 -13.93
C LYS A 154 -0.60 -12.48 -15.16
N ASP A 155 -0.06 -11.40 -15.73
CA ASP A 155 0.83 -11.45 -16.88
C ASP A 155 2.18 -12.10 -16.50
N ASP A 156 2.77 -11.70 -15.39
CA ASP A 156 4.07 -12.20 -14.92
C ASP A 156 4.01 -13.69 -14.54
N LEU A 157 2.91 -14.16 -13.97
CA LEU A 157 2.71 -15.59 -13.68
C LEU A 157 2.64 -16.45 -14.96
N GLN A 158 2.14 -15.89 -16.08
CA GLN A 158 2.11 -16.61 -17.37
C GLN A 158 3.50 -16.72 -18.00
N THR A 159 4.32 -15.71 -17.82
CA THR A 159 5.69 -15.67 -18.40
C THR A 159 6.73 -16.33 -17.49
N GLY A 160 6.48 -16.37 -16.17
CA GLY A 160 7.43 -16.76 -15.15
C GLY A 160 8.50 -15.69 -14.87
N GLU A 161 8.38 -14.49 -15.46
CA GLU A 161 9.31 -13.38 -15.30
C GLU A 161 8.69 -12.28 -14.44
N PHE A 162 9.28 -12.03 -13.27
CA PHE A 162 8.84 -10.99 -12.34
C PHE A 162 9.80 -9.82 -12.36
N SER A 163 9.31 -8.65 -12.74
CA SER A 163 10.10 -7.41 -12.77
C SER A 163 9.46 -6.33 -11.89
N LEU A 164 10.22 -5.27 -11.56
CA LEU A 164 9.67 -4.11 -10.88
C LEU A 164 8.75 -3.33 -11.82
N HIS A 165 7.49 -3.14 -11.42
CA HIS A 165 6.52 -2.31 -12.11
C HIS A 165 6.43 -0.93 -11.46
N CYS A 166 6.68 0.14 -12.24
CA CYS A 166 6.46 1.52 -11.80
C CYS A 166 5.21 2.07 -12.48
N ILE A 167 4.25 2.55 -11.69
CA ILE A 167 2.94 3.00 -12.16
C ILE A 167 2.71 4.43 -11.64
N ASP A 168 2.39 5.36 -12.51
CA ASP A 168 1.95 6.71 -12.15
C ASP A 168 0.45 6.84 -12.41
N ARG A 169 -0.31 7.24 -11.40
CA ARG A 169 -1.76 7.46 -11.48
C ARG A 169 -2.09 8.91 -11.17
N ASP A 170 -2.44 9.65 -12.20
CA ASP A 170 -2.86 11.05 -12.07
C ASP A 170 -4.37 11.20 -11.82
N GLU A 171 -5.12 10.10 -11.90
CA GLU A 171 -6.57 10.09 -11.68
C GLU A 171 -6.89 10.12 -10.18
N THR A 172 -7.92 10.89 -9.82
CA THR A 172 -8.46 10.90 -8.45
C THR A 172 -9.02 9.50 -8.13
N PRO A 173 -8.70 8.90 -6.99
CA PRO A 173 -9.35 7.65 -6.58
C PRO A 173 -10.86 7.88 -6.45
N GLU A 174 -11.64 7.05 -7.10
CA GLU A 174 -13.10 7.04 -6.92
C GLU A 174 -13.50 6.52 -5.53
#